data_ada1c2802d0bb839cd980a07ff640dc9
#
_entry.id   ada1c2802d0bb839cd980a07ff640dc9
#
_cell.length_a   1.000
_cell.length_b   1.000
_cell.length_c   1.000
_cell.angle_alpha   90.00
_cell.angle_beta   90.00
_cell.angle_gamma   90.00
#
_symmetry.space_group_name_H-M   'P 1'
#
loop_
_entity.id
_entity.type
_entity.pdbx_description
1 polymer ?
#
loop_
_entity_poly.entity_id
_entity_poly.type
_entity_poly.pdbx_seq_one_letter_code
_entity_poly.pdbx_strand_id
1 'polypeptide(L)'
;DGDKIIVRLASQGSFTSGSSDLRQAFTPTLTRLGNSLAQYPGSVMVEGHTDDVPVAFSERFKSNWDLSAARAASSAACVLTSTDLEGGNVQIAGFADTRPLDTNDTPSGRARNRRIEVIVDDN
;
A
#
# COMPACT_ATOMS: atom_id res chain seq x y z
N ASP A 1 14.33 -11.56 13.41
CA ASP A 1 12.91 -11.37 13.32
C ASP A 1 12.42 -10.25 14.21
N GLY A 2 12.95 -9.57 14.92
CA GLY A 2 12.45 -8.46 15.70
C GLY A 2 12.56 -7.12 15.04
N ASP A 3 13.23 -7.04 13.91
CA ASP A 3 13.62 -5.75 13.36
C ASP A 3 12.83 -5.38 12.13
N LYS A 4 11.50 -5.48 12.23
CA LYS A 4 10.62 -5.04 11.17
C LYS A 4 10.08 -3.66 11.49
N ILE A 5 10.08 -2.82 10.47
CA ILE A 5 9.47 -1.51 10.54
C ILE A 5 8.24 -1.52 9.63
N ILE A 6 7.11 -1.11 10.17
CA ILE A 6 5.87 -1.06 9.40
C ILE A 6 5.41 0.39 9.30
N VAL A 7 5.27 0.87 8.07
CA VAL A 7 4.74 2.20 7.79
C VAL A 7 3.36 2.02 7.18
N ARG A 8 2.34 2.61 7.82
CA ARG A 8 0.97 2.52 7.35
C ARG A 8 0.53 3.82 6.74
N LEU A 9 -0.04 3.72 5.54
CA LEU A 9 -0.47 4.87 4.76
C LEU A 9 -1.95 4.69 4.43
N ALA A 10 -2.76 5.66 4.82
CA ALA A 10 -4.21 5.59 4.59
C ALA A 10 -4.51 5.72 3.09
N SER A 11 -5.37 4.85 2.57
CA SER A 11 -5.74 4.90 1.16
C SER A 11 -6.49 6.18 0.81
N GLN A 12 -7.27 6.72 1.75
CA GLN A 12 -8.10 7.88 1.48
C GLN A 12 -7.29 9.09 1.01
N GLY A 13 -6.09 9.26 1.53
CA GLY A 13 -5.24 10.37 1.10
C GLY A 13 -4.30 10.01 -0.05
N SER A 14 -4.22 8.73 -0.40
CA SER A 14 -3.22 8.23 -1.34
C SER A 14 -3.78 7.98 -2.73
N PHE A 15 -5.03 7.55 -2.82
CA PHE A 15 -5.65 7.15 -4.09
C PHE A 15 -6.97 7.85 -4.29
N THR A 16 -7.35 8.02 -5.56
CA THR A 16 -8.72 8.43 -5.85
C THR A 16 -9.66 7.27 -5.52
N SER A 17 -10.90 7.60 -5.16
CA SER A 17 -11.87 6.60 -4.70
C SER A 17 -12.07 5.51 -5.74
N GLY A 18 -12.02 4.25 -5.30
CA GLY A 18 -12.20 3.09 -6.17
C GLY A 18 -11.14 2.89 -7.23
N SER A 19 -9.99 3.53 -7.09
CA SER A 19 -8.95 3.53 -8.11
C SER A 19 -7.61 3.15 -7.51
N SER A 20 -6.70 2.72 -8.37
CA SER A 20 -5.28 2.52 -8.02
C SER A 20 -4.42 3.68 -8.51
N ASP A 21 -5.03 4.76 -9.00
CA ASP A 21 -4.29 5.95 -9.42
C ASP A 21 -3.91 6.76 -8.20
N LEU A 22 -2.61 6.97 -8.01
CA LEU A 22 -2.11 7.75 -6.90
C LEU A 22 -2.49 9.22 -7.05
N ARG A 23 -2.90 9.84 -5.94
CA ARG A 23 -3.10 11.28 -5.92
C ARG A 23 -1.76 11.96 -6.05
N GLN A 24 -1.71 12.99 -6.88
CA GLN A 24 -0.46 13.70 -7.14
C GLN A 24 0.13 14.28 -5.85
N ALA A 25 -0.72 14.73 -4.95
CA ALA A 25 -0.27 15.30 -3.68
C ALA A 25 0.43 14.26 -2.78
N PHE A 26 0.23 12.97 -3.03
CA PHE A 26 0.82 11.92 -2.23
C PHE A 26 2.22 11.52 -2.70
N THR A 27 2.57 11.85 -3.94
CA THR A 27 3.87 11.48 -4.52
C THR A 27 5.06 11.94 -3.68
N PRO A 28 5.10 13.18 -3.15
CA PRO A 28 6.25 13.59 -2.34
C PRO A 28 6.42 12.75 -1.07
N THR A 29 5.32 12.27 -0.49
CA THR A 29 5.38 11.41 0.69
C THR A 29 6.06 10.09 0.36
N LEU A 30 5.67 9.47 -0.76
CA LEU A 30 6.27 8.22 -1.20
C LEU A 30 7.74 8.40 -1.59
N THR A 31 8.07 9.53 -2.20
CA THR A 31 9.47 9.81 -2.57
C THR A 31 10.34 9.93 -1.32
N ARG A 32 9.86 10.63 -0.30
CA ARG A 32 10.62 10.73 0.95
C ARG A 32 10.80 9.38 1.63
N LEU A 33 9.73 8.58 1.62
CA LEU A 33 9.79 7.23 2.18
C LEU A 33 10.81 6.39 1.42
N GLY A 34 10.76 6.41 0.09
CA GLY A 34 11.67 5.64 -0.74
C GLY A 34 13.12 6.05 -0.56
N ASN A 35 13.39 7.35 -0.40
CA ASN A 35 14.74 7.82 -0.15
C ASN A 35 15.28 7.30 1.18
N SER A 36 14.41 7.23 2.20
CA SER A 36 14.79 6.66 3.48
C SER A 36 15.04 5.16 3.35
N LEU A 37 14.17 4.45 2.63
CA LEU A 37 14.29 3.00 2.46
C LEU A 37 15.54 2.62 1.67
N ALA A 38 15.94 3.45 0.72
CA ALA A 38 17.11 3.17 -0.11
C ALA A 38 18.39 3.08 0.71
N GLN A 39 18.39 3.60 1.92
CA GLN A 39 19.55 3.57 2.81
C GLN A 39 19.59 2.31 3.68
N TYR A 40 18.54 1.48 3.65
CA TYR A 40 18.50 0.26 4.44
C TYR A 40 18.85 -0.94 3.56
N PRO A 41 19.62 -1.89 4.09
CA PRO A 41 20.05 -3.05 3.29
C PRO A 41 18.99 -4.16 3.18
N GLY A 42 17.89 -4.02 3.88
CA GLY A 42 16.90 -5.10 3.95
C GLY A 42 15.93 -5.11 2.80
N SER A 43 14.99 -6.03 2.86
CA SER A 43 13.93 -6.16 1.87
C SER A 43 12.73 -5.31 2.25
N VAL A 44 11.96 -4.94 1.23
CA VAL A 44 10.78 -4.11 1.39
C VAL A 44 9.58 -4.85 0.79
N MET A 45 8.50 -4.97 1.57
CA MET A 45 7.24 -5.52 1.11
C MET A 45 6.20 -4.41 1.13
N VAL A 46 5.54 -4.20 -0.01
CA VAL A 46 4.44 -3.23 -0.10
C VAL A 46 3.14 -4.01 -0.17
N GLU A 47 2.29 -3.81 0.83
CA GLU A 47 1.03 -4.55 0.96
C GLU A 47 -0.16 -3.62 0.78
N GLY A 48 -1.14 -4.09 0.00
CA GLY A 48 -2.41 -3.41 -0.13
C GLY A 48 -3.49 -4.12 0.67
N HIS A 49 -4.33 -3.34 1.35
CA HIS A 49 -5.43 -3.85 2.16
C HIS A 49 -6.68 -3.04 1.92
N THR A 50 -7.83 -3.69 1.99
CA THR A 50 -9.13 -3.04 1.81
C THR A 50 -10.01 -3.28 3.03
N ASP A 51 -11.17 -2.61 3.05
CA ASP A 51 -12.26 -3.01 3.94
C ASP A 51 -13.03 -4.17 3.29
N ASP A 52 -14.13 -4.58 3.91
CA ASP A 52 -14.92 -5.70 3.41
C ASP A 52 -16.04 -5.30 2.44
N VAL A 53 -16.13 -4.02 2.08
CA VAL A 53 -17.11 -3.58 1.09
C VAL A 53 -16.65 -4.06 -0.28
N PRO A 54 -17.48 -4.84 -0.99
CA PRO A 54 -17.06 -5.34 -2.31
C PRO A 54 -16.83 -4.20 -3.31
N VAL A 55 -15.89 -4.41 -4.21
CA VAL A 55 -15.70 -3.52 -5.34
C VAL A 55 -16.90 -3.68 -6.26
N ALA A 56 -17.73 -2.63 -6.33
CA ALA A 56 -18.95 -2.69 -7.13
C ALA A 56 -18.85 -1.72 -8.29
N PHE A 57 -19.42 -2.10 -9.41
CA PHE A 57 -19.55 -1.24 -10.59
C PHE A 57 -18.23 -0.75 -11.17
N SER A 58 -17.12 -1.42 -10.84
CA SER A 58 -15.83 -1.09 -11.41
C SER A 58 -15.55 -1.97 -12.61
N GLU A 59 -15.14 -1.34 -13.72
CA GLU A 59 -14.70 -2.10 -14.88
C GLU A 59 -13.24 -2.49 -14.78
N ARG A 60 -12.48 -1.85 -13.87
CA ARG A 60 -11.05 -2.08 -13.75
C ARG A 60 -10.71 -3.17 -12.76
N PHE A 61 -11.54 -3.32 -11.73
CA PHE A 61 -11.24 -4.27 -10.65
C PHE A 61 -12.44 -5.19 -10.45
N LYS A 62 -12.17 -6.49 -10.42
CA LYS A 62 -13.20 -7.49 -10.24
C LYS A 62 -13.43 -7.83 -8.77
N SER A 63 -12.46 -7.52 -7.93
CA SER A 63 -12.53 -7.87 -6.51
C SER A 63 -11.59 -6.97 -5.71
N ASN A 64 -11.72 -7.05 -4.39
CA ASN A 64 -10.78 -6.37 -3.50
C ASN A 64 -9.37 -6.92 -3.62
N TRP A 65 -9.21 -8.15 -4.09
CA TRP A 65 -7.89 -8.72 -4.38
C TRP A 65 -7.20 -7.93 -5.48
N ASP A 66 -7.91 -7.70 -6.59
CA ASP A 66 -7.37 -6.92 -7.70
C ASP A 66 -7.03 -5.50 -7.27
N LEU A 67 -7.94 -4.86 -6.53
CA LEU A 67 -7.75 -3.48 -6.11
C LEU A 67 -6.56 -3.35 -5.16
N SER A 68 -6.47 -4.22 -4.17
CA SER A 68 -5.39 -4.13 -3.19
C SER A 68 -4.03 -4.39 -3.83
N ALA A 69 -3.95 -5.36 -4.73
CA ALA A 69 -2.71 -5.65 -5.44
C ALA A 69 -2.32 -4.50 -6.35
N ALA A 70 -3.28 -3.91 -7.07
CA ALA A 70 -3.00 -2.80 -7.97
C ALA A 70 -2.53 -1.56 -7.22
N ARG A 71 -3.10 -1.29 -6.04
CA ARG A 71 -2.66 -0.16 -5.23
C ARG A 71 -1.27 -0.38 -4.66
N ALA A 72 -0.94 -1.60 -4.26
CA ALA A 72 0.42 -1.93 -3.82
C ALA A 72 1.40 -1.74 -4.98
N ALA A 73 1.04 -2.18 -6.17
CA ALA A 73 1.88 -2.05 -7.35
C ALA A 73 2.12 -0.58 -7.72
N SER A 74 1.06 0.25 -7.68
CA SER A 74 1.20 1.67 -7.99
C SER A 74 2.11 2.37 -7.00
N SER A 75 1.98 2.02 -5.71
CA SER A 75 2.83 2.61 -4.69
C SER A 75 4.29 2.22 -4.88
N ALA A 76 4.55 0.94 -5.14
CA ALA A 76 5.91 0.45 -5.36
C ALA A 76 6.52 1.08 -6.61
N ALA A 77 5.76 1.18 -7.69
CA ALA A 77 6.26 1.77 -8.92
C ALA A 77 6.64 3.24 -8.72
N CYS A 78 5.82 3.98 -7.98
CA CYS A 78 6.11 5.38 -7.69
C CYS A 78 7.43 5.51 -6.91
N VAL A 79 7.62 4.69 -5.89
CA VAL A 79 8.84 4.72 -5.08
C VAL A 79 10.05 4.38 -5.94
N LEU A 80 9.94 3.34 -6.77
CA LEU A 80 11.06 2.87 -7.58
C LEU A 80 11.46 3.86 -8.68
N THR A 81 10.49 4.59 -9.24
CA THR A 81 10.79 5.54 -10.30
C THR A 81 11.30 6.88 -9.77
N SER A 82 11.02 7.20 -8.51
CA SER A 82 11.36 8.51 -7.96
C SER A 82 12.53 8.46 -6.97
N THR A 83 13.10 7.29 -6.71
CA THR A 83 14.20 7.14 -5.77
C THR A 83 15.22 6.14 -6.28
N ASP A 84 16.30 5.96 -5.51
CA ASP A 84 17.36 4.99 -5.82
C ASP A 84 17.11 3.61 -5.22
N LEU A 85 15.91 3.37 -4.70
CA LEU A 85 15.60 2.07 -4.11
C LEU A 85 15.67 0.99 -5.20
N GLU A 86 16.37 -0.12 -4.88
CA GLU A 86 16.60 -1.20 -5.83
C GLU A 86 15.36 -2.08 -5.96
N GLY A 87 14.88 -2.24 -7.20
CA GLY A 87 13.67 -3.05 -7.44
C GLY A 87 13.81 -4.51 -7.03
N GLY A 88 15.03 -5.06 -7.08
CA GLY A 88 15.24 -6.45 -6.67
C GLY A 88 14.97 -6.71 -5.19
N ASN A 89 14.88 -5.67 -4.39
CA ASN A 89 14.62 -5.78 -2.96
C ASN A 89 13.18 -5.48 -2.60
N VAL A 90 12.31 -5.27 -3.58
CA VAL A 90 10.92 -4.86 -3.35
C VAL A 90 9.97 -5.94 -3.83
N GLN A 91 9.01 -6.29 -2.99
CA GLN A 91 7.91 -7.19 -3.33
C GLN A 91 6.60 -6.49 -3.06
N ILE A 92 5.56 -6.92 -3.76
CA ILE A 92 4.21 -6.41 -3.52
C ILE A 92 3.29 -7.57 -3.19
N ALA A 93 2.21 -7.28 -2.45
CA ALA A 93 1.17 -8.25 -2.18
C ALA A 93 -0.15 -7.54 -1.94
N GLY A 94 -1.23 -8.13 -2.40
CA GLY A 94 -2.59 -7.67 -2.11
C GLY A 94 -3.28 -8.67 -1.21
N PHE A 95 -3.87 -8.20 -0.13
CA PHE A 95 -4.53 -9.06 0.87
C PHE A 95 -6.04 -8.87 0.93
N ALA A 96 -6.60 -7.99 0.10
CA ALA A 96 -8.03 -7.70 0.12
C ALA A 96 -8.46 -7.33 1.55
N ASP A 97 -9.54 -7.91 2.04
CA ASP A 97 -10.08 -7.61 3.37
C ASP A 97 -9.67 -8.64 4.43
N THR A 98 -8.66 -9.46 4.14
CA THR A 98 -8.34 -10.61 4.98
C THR A 98 -7.51 -10.28 6.22
N ARG A 99 -6.96 -9.07 6.31
CA ARG A 99 -6.11 -8.66 7.44
C ARG A 99 -6.57 -7.32 8.01
N PRO A 100 -7.74 -7.28 8.64
CA PRO A 100 -8.26 -6.02 9.17
C PRO A 100 -7.46 -5.54 10.38
N LEU A 101 -7.30 -4.22 10.49
CA LEU A 101 -6.76 -3.59 11.69
C LEU A 101 -7.86 -3.24 12.67
N ASP A 102 -9.07 -3.04 12.16
CA ASP A 102 -10.19 -2.57 12.97
C ASP A 102 -11.46 -3.22 12.44
N THR A 103 -12.57 -2.95 13.09
CA THR A 103 -13.86 -3.47 12.66
C THR A 103 -14.27 -2.86 11.32
N ASN A 104 -14.95 -3.67 10.51
CA ASN A 104 -15.57 -3.18 9.28
C ASN A 104 -17.00 -2.70 9.50
N ASP A 105 -17.47 -2.72 10.75
CA ASP A 105 -18.85 -2.35 11.09
C ASP A 105 -19.04 -0.83 11.16
N THR A 106 -17.97 -0.06 11.26
CA THR A 106 -18.05 1.40 11.35
C THR A 106 -17.27 2.04 10.21
N PRO A 107 -17.68 3.27 9.78
CA PRO A 107 -16.92 3.98 8.76
C PRO A 107 -15.47 4.24 9.16
N SER A 108 -15.22 4.57 10.42
CA SER A 108 -13.84 4.83 10.86
C SER A 108 -12.99 3.57 10.86
N GLY A 109 -13.58 2.43 11.24
CA GLY A 109 -12.87 1.15 11.19
C GLY A 109 -12.54 0.75 9.77
N ARG A 110 -13.50 0.90 8.85
CA ARG A 110 -13.26 0.61 7.44
C ARG A 110 -12.16 1.49 6.87
N ALA A 111 -12.13 2.77 7.25
CA ALA A 111 -11.09 3.69 6.78
C ALA A 111 -9.69 3.23 7.22
N ARG A 112 -9.57 2.71 8.44
CA ARG A 112 -8.30 2.17 8.90
C ARG A 112 -7.88 0.92 8.15
N ASN A 113 -8.85 0.11 7.73
CA ASN A 113 -8.55 -1.11 7.00
C ASN A 113 -8.10 -0.82 5.57
N ARG A 114 -8.57 0.26 4.97
CA ARG A 114 -8.15 0.69 3.62
C ARG A 114 -6.79 1.38 3.72
N ARG A 115 -5.73 0.60 3.50
CA ARG A 115 -4.38 1.12 3.69
C ARG A 115 -3.35 0.42 2.83
N ILE A 116 -2.22 1.06 2.69
CA ILE A 116 -0.98 0.45 2.20
C ILE A 116 -0.06 0.28 3.41
N GLU A 117 0.57 -0.87 3.53
CA GLU A 117 1.61 -1.08 4.54
C GLU A 117 2.92 -1.32 3.83
N VAL A 118 3.94 -0.59 4.23
CA VAL A 118 5.29 -0.79 3.74
C VAL A 118 6.08 -1.42 4.89
N ILE A 119 6.52 -2.64 4.69
CA ILE A 119 7.19 -3.43 5.72
C ILE A 119 8.64 -3.58 5.34
N VAL A 120 9.52 -3.09 6.20
CA VAL A 120 10.96 -3.15 6.00
C VAL A 120 11.52 -4.22 6.94
N ASP A 121 12.21 -5.16 6.38
CA ASP A 121 12.82 -6.26 7.11
C ASP A 121 14.31 -6.23 6.81
N ASP A 122 15.11 -5.96 7.81
CA ASP A 122 16.54 -5.80 7.60
C ASP A 122 17.35 -7.10 7.78
N ASN A 123 16.67 -8.22 7.76
CA ASN A 123 17.37 -9.52 7.74
C ASN A 123 17.87 -9.90 6.36
#